data_4021ebd264993eea25f716632239e534
#
_entry.id   4021ebd264993eea25f716632239e534
#
_cell.length_a   1.000
_cell.length_b   1.000
_cell.length_c   1.000
_cell.angle_alpha   90.00
_cell.angle_beta   90.00
_cell.angle_gamma   90.00
#
_symmetry.space_group_name_H-M   'P 1'
#
loop_
_entity.id
_entity.type
_entity.pdbx_description
1 polymer ?
#
loop_
_entity_poly.entity_id
_entity_poly.type
_entity_poly.pdbx_seq_one_letter_code
_entity_poly.pdbx_strand_id
1 'polypeptide(L)'
;MRIGTARPDDFEINVISLIDVMLTLLMFFVMTTTFVQHSAMKVALPEASETAQEMAQNPLVIMIGSDSRFYVDNNEVLNPNVDSLKEAIARIAGDDRERNVILRADGMTPHQAVVTAMDALGQLGFTHMSMATVRSKEPPHK
;
A
#
# COMPACT_ATOMS: atom_id res chain seq x y z
N MET A 1 44.28 43.83 52.57
CA MET A 1 43.03 43.40 51.93
C MET A 1 43.41 42.82 50.53
N ARG A 2 43.39 41.52 50.39
CA ARG A 2 43.55 40.87 49.07
C ARG A 2 42.18 40.72 48.45
N ILE A 3 41.89 41.52 47.45
CA ILE A 3 40.72 41.38 46.62
C ILE A 3 41.00 40.20 45.69
N GLY A 4 40.33 39.09 45.96
CA GLY A 4 40.35 37.92 45.08
C GLY A 4 39.72 38.28 43.75
N THR A 5 40.53 38.27 42.69
CA THR A 5 40.04 38.31 41.32
C THR A 5 39.24 37.03 41.08
N ALA A 6 37.92 37.17 41.02
CA ALA A 6 37.04 36.09 40.50
C ALA A 6 37.51 35.80 39.09
N ARG A 7 37.99 34.60 38.86
CA ARG A 7 38.21 34.08 37.49
C ARG A 7 36.87 34.04 36.81
N PRO A 8 36.73 34.58 35.60
CA PRO A 8 35.53 34.31 34.82
C PRO A 8 35.46 32.79 34.61
N ASP A 9 34.36 32.20 35.04
CA ASP A 9 34.01 30.83 34.67
C ASP A 9 33.97 30.78 33.16
N ASP A 10 35.02 30.30 32.53
CA ASP A 10 35.01 29.96 31.12
C ASP A 10 34.02 28.84 30.99
N PHE A 11 32.81 29.17 30.49
CA PHE A 11 31.87 28.19 30.05
C PHE A 11 32.49 27.44 28.86
N GLU A 12 33.35 26.50 29.14
CA GLU A 12 33.80 25.57 28.13
C GLU A 12 32.67 24.67 27.77
N ILE A 13 31.97 24.99 26.66
CA ILE A 13 30.98 24.12 26.07
C ILE A 13 31.71 22.85 25.60
N ASN A 14 31.43 21.76 26.28
CA ASN A 14 32.02 20.48 25.90
C ASN A 14 31.41 20.02 24.57
N VAL A 15 32.09 20.36 23.49
CA VAL A 15 31.70 20.04 22.11
C VAL A 15 31.60 18.53 21.89
N ILE A 16 32.41 17.76 22.61
CA ILE A 16 32.39 16.28 22.51
C ILE A 16 31.04 15.74 22.99
N SER A 17 30.53 16.23 24.11
CA SER A 17 29.20 15.85 24.63
C SER A 17 28.07 16.28 23.69
N LEU A 18 28.21 17.44 23.06
CA LEU A 18 27.24 17.92 22.08
C LEU A 18 27.22 17.03 20.84
N ILE A 19 28.37 16.64 20.32
CA ILE A 19 28.51 15.74 19.18
C ILE A 19 27.90 14.37 19.51
N ASP A 20 28.11 13.85 20.71
CA ASP A 20 27.55 12.57 21.15
C ASP A 20 26.00 12.58 21.14
N VAL A 21 25.39 13.62 21.67
CA VAL A 21 23.93 13.79 21.65
C VAL A 21 23.40 13.87 20.22
N MET A 22 24.07 14.65 19.36
CA MET A 22 23.68 14.79 17.96
C MET A 22 23.83 13.47 17.20
N LEU A 23 24.89 12.72 17.48
CA LEU A 23 25.12 11.41 16.84
C LEU A 23 24.08 10.38 17.31
N THR A 24 23.74 10.37 18.58
CA THR A 24 22.71 9.47 19.13
C THR A 24 21.34 9.77 18.54
N LEU A 25 20.97 11.04 18.42
CA LEU A 25 19.74 11.45 17.76
C LEU A 25 19.72 11.04 16.28
N LEU A 26 20.84 11.24 15.60
CA LEU A 26 20.97 10.82 14.18
C LEU A 26 20.75 9.32 14.04
N MET A 27 21.40 8.51 14.88
CA MET A 27 21.23 7.05 14.90
C MET A 27 19.77 6.66 15.19
N PHE A 28 19.15 7.35 16.13
CA PHE A 28 17.75 7.12 16.45
C PHE A 28 16.83 7.38 15.23
N PHE A 29 17.03 8.50 14.55
CA PHE A 29 16.26 8.81 13.33
C PHE A 29 16.50 7.81 12.23
N VAL A 30 17.75 7.41 12.00
CA VAL A 30 18.09 6.40 10.99
C VAL A 30 17.42 5.07 11.29
N MET A 31 17.42 4.62 12.55
CA MET A 31 16.75 3.37 12.94
C MET A 31 15.23 3.46 12.89
N THR A 32 14.66 4.64 13.16
CA THR A 32 13.22 4.86 13.14
C THR A 32 12.69 5.02 11.71
N THR A 33 13.56 5.37 10.76
CA THR A 33 13.19 5.45 9.36
C THR A 33 12.91 4.05 8.84
N THR A 34 11.67 3.63 8.95
CA THR A 34 11.18 2.42 8.27
C THR A 34 11.14 2.74 6.79
N PHE A 35 12.07 2.18 6.04
CA PHE A 35 11.97 2.16 4.60
C PHE A 35 10.75 1.33 4.24
N VAL A 36 9.64 1.97 3.99
CA VAL A 36 8.56 1.35 3.26
C VAL A 36 9.09 1.14 1.85
N GLN A 37 9.75 0.02 1.63
CA GLN A 37 10.01 -0.43 0.28
C GLN A 37 8.64 -0.67 -0.37
N HIS A 38 8.19 0.34 -1.08
CA HIS A 38 7.29 0.08 -2.18
C HIS A 38 8.13 -0.75 -3.14
N SER A 39 7.97 -2.06 -3.06
CA SER A 39 8.39 -2.94 -4.14
C SER A 39 7.51 -2.62 -5.33
N ALA A 40 7.78 -1.47 -5.94
CA ALA A 40 7.47 -1.30 -7.33
C ALA A 40 8.38 -2.32 -8.02
N MET A 41 7.88 -3.51 -8.24
CA MET A 41 8.44 -4.39 -9.24
C MET A 41 8.48 -3.56 -10.52
N LYS A 42 9.63 -2.97 -10.80
CA LYS A 42 9.94 -2.53 -12.15
C LYS A 42 10.08 -3.81 -12.95
N VAL A 43 8.96 -4.36 -13.35
CA VAL A 43 8.94 -5.25 -14.49
C VAL A 43 9.44 -4.36 -15.61
N ALA A 44 10.67 -4.64 -16.09
CA ALA A 44 11.14 -4.09 -17.33
C ALA A 44 10.12 -4.52 -18.38
N LEU A 45 9.22 -3.60 -18.71
CA LEU A 45 8.31 -3.77 -19.83
C LEU A 45 9.21 -3.84 -21.07
N PRO A 46 9.15 -4.91 -21.86
CA PRO A 46 9.72 -4.85 -23.18
C PRO A 46 9.06 -3.68 -23.92
N GLU A 47 9.87 -2.85 -24.56
CA GLU A 47 9.46 -1.73 -25.40
C GLU A 47 8.63 -2.27 -26.59
N ALA A 48 7.40 -2.64 -26.36
CA ALA A 48 6.45 -2.97 -27.38
C ALA A 48 5.08 -2.44 -26.96
N SER A 49 4.74 -1.35 -27.57
CA SER A 49 3.40 -0.79 -27.68
C SER A 49 3.10 0.36 -26.69
N GLU A 50 3.11 1.55 -27.24
CA GLU A 50 2.50 2.77 -26.71
C GLU A 50 1.01 2.58 -26.32
N THR A 51 0.37 1.54 -26.81
CA THR A 51 -1.00 1.11 -26.48
C THR A 51 -1.17 0.59 -25.06
N ALA A 52 -0.10 0.08 -24.41
CA ALA A 52 -0.19 -0.43 -23.05
C ALA A 52 -0.21 0.70 -21.99
N GLN A 53 0.27 1.89 -22.33
CA GLN A 53 0.32 3.04 -21.41
C GLN A 53 -1.02 3.77 -21.32
N GLU A 54 -1.83 3.76 -22.37
CA GLU A 54 -3.16 4.35 -22.35
C GLU A 54 -4.20 3.50 -21.62
N MET A 55 -4.00 2.18 -21.58
CA MET A 55 -4.86 1.25 -20.82
C MET A 55 -4.59 1.27 -19.30
N ALA A 56 -3.54 1.93 -18.83
CA ALA A 56 -3.20 2.02 -17.42
C ALA A 56 -3.89 3.18 -16.66
N GLN A 57 -4.71 3.95 -17.35
CA GLN A 57 -5.42 5.08 -16.75
C GLN A 57 -6.69 4.60 -16.04
N ASN A 58 -6.65 4.59 -14.72
CA ASN A 58 -7.73 4.24 -13.80
C ASN A 58 -8.17 2.76 -13.84
N PRO A 59 -7.33 1.83 -13.36
CA PRO A 59 -7.76 0.46 -13.21
C PRO A 59 -8.91 0.36 -12.19
N LEU A 60 -9.85 -0.54 -12.44
CA LEU A 60 -10.86 -0.89 -11.46
C LEU A 60 -10.24 -1.80 -10.42
N VAL A 61 -10.19 -1.38 -9.18
CA VAL A 61 -9.60 -2.16 -8.09
C VAL A 61 -10.69 -2.85 -7.28
N ILE A 62 -10.64 -4.17 -7.25
CA ILE A 62 -11.50 -4.99 -6.39
C ILE A 62 -10.65 -5.59 -5.29
N MET A 63 -10.97 -5.29 -4.04
CA MET A 63 -10.29 -5.84 -2.88
C MET A 63 -11.18 -6.85 -2.17
N ILE A 64 -10.60 -7.97 -1.78
CA ILE A 64 -11.25 -9.02 -1.02
C ILE A 64 -10.53 -9.18 0.31
N GLY A 65 -11.21 -8.89 1.40
CA GLY A 65 -10.69 -9.07 2.74
C GLY A 65 -10.63 -10.54 3.17
N SER A 66 -9.86 -10.82 4.21
CA SER A 66 -9.81 -12.14 4.85
C SER A 66 -11.15 -12.61 5.42
N ASP A 67 -12.04 -11.67 5.70
CA ASP A 67 -13.42 -11.88 6.15
C ASP A 67 -14.44 -12.08 5.01
N SER A 68 -13.95 -12.26 3.78
CA SER A 68 -14.77 -12.40 2.56
C SER A 68 -15.61 -11.17 2.20
N ARG A 69 -15.24 -10.00 2.67
CA ARG A 69 -15.86 -8.75 2.26
C ARG A 69 -15.26 -8.26 0.96
N PHE A 70 -16.11 -7.72 0.10
CA PHE A 70 -15.71 -7.16 -1.18
C PHE A 70 -15.74 -5.63 -1.12
N TYR A 71 -14.71 -5.02 -1.68
CA TYR A 71 -14.60 -3.59 -1.85
C TYR A 71 -14.32 -3.29 -3.33
N VAL A 72 -15.15 -2.47 -3.93
CA VAL A 72 -14.97 -2.03 -5.32
C VAL A 72 -14.61 -0.54 -5.29
N ASP A 73 -13.40 -0.20 -5.70
CA ASP A 73 -12.87 1.17 -5.64
C ASP A 73 -13.12 1.87 -4.28
N ASN A 74 -12.79 1.19 -3.17
CA ASN A 74 -13.02 1.62 -1.79
C ASN A 74 -14.48 1.66 -1.30
N ASN A 75 -15.42 1.23 -2.10
CA ASN A 75 -16.81 1.08 -1.67
C ASN A 75 -17.09 -0.36 -1.25
N GLU A 76 -17.54 -0.55 -0.02
CA GLU A 76 -17.90 -1.87 0.50
C GLU A 76 -19.18 -2.38 -0.16
N VAL A 77 -19.14 -3.63 -0.59
CA VAL A 77 -20.34 -4.33 -1.11
C VAL A 77 -21.00 -5.05 0.06
N LEU A 78 -22.19 -4.60 0.42
CA LEU A 78 -22.90 -5.07 1.62
C LEU A 78 -23.27 -6.56 1.61
N ASN A 79 -23.48 -7.13 0.42
CA ASN A 79 -23.82 -8.53 0.26
C ASN A 79 -22.75 -9.23 -0.60
N PRO A 80 -22.10 -10.29 -0.11
CA PRO A 80 -21.06 -11.00 -0.83
C PRO A 80 -21.61 -11.99 -1.88
N ASN A 81 -22.61 -11.58 -2.65
CA ASN A 81 -23.21 -12.36 -3.72
C ASN A 81 -22.72 -11.89 -5.08
N VAL A 82 -22.70 -12.81 -6.05
CA VAL A 82 -22.31 -12.49 -7.43
C VAL A 82 -23.15 -11.34 -8.00
N ASP A 83 -24.45 -11.34 -7.78
CA ASP A 83 -25.37 -10.33 -8.31
C ASP A 83 -25.11 -8.94 -7.73
N SER A 84 -24.92 -8.85 -6.41
CA SER A 84 -24.61 -7.58 -5.73
C SER A 84 -23.24 -7.04 -6.14
N LEU A 85 -22.26 -7.93 -6.34
CA LEU A 85 -20.94 -7.57 -6.80
C LEU A 85 -20.98 -7.08 -8.27
N LYS A 86 -21.75 -7.75 -9.12
CA LYS A 86 -21.98 -7.31 -10.51
C LYS A 86 -22.62 -5.92 -10.57
N GLU A 87 -23.63 -5.68 -9.75
CA GLU A 87 -24.29 -4.39 -9.68
C GLU A 87 -23.34 -3.28 -9.20
N ALA A 88 -22.53 -3.53 -8.18
CA ALA A 88 -21.55 -2.59 -7.68
C ALA A 88 -20.45 -2.28 -8.73
N ILE A 89 -19.96 -3.29 -9.43
CA ILE A 89 -18.99 -3.13 -10.50
C ILE A 89 -19.60 -2.35 -11.67
N ALA A 90 -20.80 -2.68 -12.09
CA ALA A 90 -21.48 -2.00 -13.20
C ALA A 90 -21.75 -0.52 -12.89
N ARG A 91 -22.06 -0.20 -11.63
CA ARG A 91 -22.27 1.17 -11.18
C ARG A 91 -21.01 2.03 -11.27
N ILE A 92 -19.84 1.44 -10.97
CA ILE A 92 -18.54 2.14 -10.95
C ILE A 92 -17.87 2.13 -12.31
N ALA A 93 -17.86 0.99 -12.99
CA ALA A 93 -17.21 0.83 -14.29
C ALA A 93 -18.05 1.35 -15.47
N GLY A 94 -19.37 1.46 -15.28
CA GLY A 94 -20.30 1.83 -16.36
C GLY A 94 -20.26 0.80 -17.49
N ASP A 95 -20.21 1.28 -18.73
CA ASP A 95 -20.20 0.43 -19.94
C ASP A 95 -18.79 0.07 -20.44
N ASP A 96 -17.74 0.56 -19.76
CA ASP A 96 -16.35 0.29 -20.14
C ASP A 96 -15.93 -1.11 -19.71
N ARG A 97 -16.00 -2.07 -20.63
CA ARG A 97 -15.60 -3.47 -20.42
C ARG A 97 -14.15 -3.75 -20.76
N GLU A 98 -13.47 -2.80 -21.39
CA GLU A 98 -12.05 -2.88 -21.71
C GLU A 98 -11.15 -2.37 -20.58
N ARG A 99 -11.74 -1.78 -19.56
CA ARG A 99 -11.03 -1.28 -18.40
C ARG A 99 -10.27 -2.41 -17.70
N ASN A 100 -9.01 -2.16 -17.35
CA ASN A 100 -8.20 -3.10 -16.59
C ASN A 100 -8.77 -3.29 -15.19
N VAL A 101 -8.95 -4.54 -14.78
CA VAL A 101 -9.40 -4.89 -13.43
C VAL A 101 -8.25 -5.48 -12.65
N ILE A 102 -7.99 -4.93 -11.46
CA ILE A 102 -7.00 -5.46 -10.53
C ILE A 102 -7.75 -6.08 -9.35
N LEU A 103 -7.69 -7.40 -9.25
CA LEU A 103 -8.23 -8.14 -8.14
C LEU A 103 -7.16 -8.30 -7.05
N ARG A 104 -7.36 -7.66 -5.91
CA ARG A 104 -6.48 -7.79 -4.75
C ARG A 104 -7.15 -8.63 -3.68
N ALA A 105 -6.59 -9.80 -3.43
CA ALA A 105 -7.07 -10.69 -2.38
C ALA A 105 -6.06 -10.75 -1.23
N ASP A 106 -6.55 -10.74 0.00
CA ASP A 106 -5.72 -11.04 1.16
C ASP A 106 -5.22 -12.49 1.10
N GLY A 107 -4.02 -12.76 1.63
CA GLY A 107 -3.43 -14.10 1.64
C GLY A 107 -4.27 -15.13 2.40
N MET A 108 -5.12 -14.68 3.33
CA MET A 108 -6.03 -15.51 4.11
C MET A 108 -7.45 -15.55 3.54
N THR A 109 -7.69 -14.91 2.40
CA THR A 109 -9.01 -14.89 1.76
C THR A 109 -9.41 -16.30 1.31
N PRO A 110 -10.64 -16.74 1.63
CA PRO A 110 -11.15 -18.02 1.13
C PRO A 110 -11.14 -18.04 -0.41
N HIS A 111 -10.68 -19.13 -0.98
CA HIS A 111 -10.63 -19.31 -2.43
C HIS A 111 -12.00 -19.09 -3.10
N GLN A 112 -13.07 -19.49 -2.43
CA GLN A 112 -14.43 -19.31 -2.92
C GLN A 112 -14.79 -17.84 -3.16
N ALA A 113 -14.32 -16.92 -2.31
CA ALA A 113 -14.54 -15.49 -2.49
C ALA A 113 -13.85 -14.95 -3.75
N VAL A 114 -12.64 -15.42 -4.02
CA VAL A 114 -11.90 -15.07 -5.25
C VAL A 114 -12.63 -15.58 -6.48
N VAL A 115 -13.11 -16.81 -6.46
CA VAL A 115 -13.89 -17.41 -7.57
C VAL A 115 -15.17 -16.63 -7.81
N THR A 116 -15.87 -16.22 -6.75
CA THR A 116 -17.07 -15.39 -6.86
C THR A 116 -16.80 -14.06 -7.56
N ALA A 117 -15.70 -13.39 -7.22
CA ALA A 117 -15.30 -12.15 -7.86
C ALA A 117 -14.95 -12.34 -9.35
N MET A 118 -14.22 -13.40 -9.66
CA MET A 118 -13.86 -13.73 -11.04
C MET A 118 -15.09 -14.07 -11.88
N ASP A 119 -16.05 -14.80 -11.32
CA ASP A 119 -17.28 -15.16 -11.99
C ASP A 119 -18.14 -13.91 -12.29
N ALA A 120 -18.27 -13.00 -11.31
CA ALA A 120 -18.95 -11.73 -11.50
C ALA A 120 -18.33 -10.89 -12.63
N LEU A 121 -17.00 -10.81 -12.66
CA LEU A 121 -16.26 -10.08 -13.72
C LEU A 121 -16.42 -10.74 -15.08
N GLY A 122 -16.35 -12.07 -15.14
CA GLY A 122 -16.54 -12.84 -16.37
C GLY A 122 -17.93 -12.68 -16.95
N GLN A 123 -18.96 -12.69 -16.11
CA GLN A 123 -20.36 -12.49 -16.53
C GLN A 123 -20.62 -11.07 -17.04
N LEU A 124 -19.88 -10.07 -16.52
CA LEU A 124 -19.94 -8.70 -17.02
C LEU A 124 -19.16 -8.48 -18.32
N GLY A 125 -18.31 -9.41 -18.71
CA GLY A 125 -17.54 -9.36 -19.96
C GLY A 125 -16.19 -8.65 -19.87
N PHE A 126 -15.60 -8.52 -18.67
CA PHE A 126 -14.24 -8.03 -18.53
C PHE A 126 -13.22 -9.06 -19.00
N THR A 127 -12.34 -8.65 -19.90
CA THR A 127 -11.32 -9.53 -20.51
C THR A 127 -9.92 -9.29 -19.93
N HIS A 128 -9.67 -8.10 -19.40
CA HIS A 128 -8.37 -7.73 -18.86
C HIS A 128 -8.40 -7.72 -17.33
N MET A 129 -8.00 -8.84 -16.74
CA MET A 129 -7.95 -9.01 -15.29
C MET A 129 -6.54 -9.38 -14.87
N SER A 130 -6.05 -8.70 -13.82
CA SER A 130 -4.84 -9.07 -13.11
C SER A 130 -5.14 -9.37 -11.65
N MET A 131 -4.43 -10.34 -11.07
CA MET A 131 -4.60 -10.72 -9.68
C MET A 131 -3.33 -10.41 -8.90
N ALA A 132 -3.49 -9.76 -7.76
CA ALA A 132 -2.43 -9.51 -6.82
C ALA A 132 -2.82 -10.04 -5.44
N THR A 133 -1.96 -10.85 -4.83
CA THR A 133 -2.15 -11.30 -3.45
C THR A 133 -1.42 -10.35 -2.53
N VAL A 134 -2.15 -9.75 -1.61
CA VAL A 134 -1.59 -8.89 -0.56
C VAL A 134 -1.43 -9.72 0.70
N ARG A 135 -0.20 -9.81 1.23
CA ARG A 135 -0.01 -10.39 2.55
C ARG A 135 -0.58 -9.43 3.59
N SER A 136 -1.55 -9.88 4.36
CA SER A 136 -1.88 -9.24 5.63
C SER A 136 -0.59 -9.10 6.42
N LYS A 137 -0.26 -7.89 6.85
CA LYS A 137 0.72 -7.71 7.92
C LYS A 137 0.09 -8.29 9.18
N GLU A 138 0.34 -9.55 9.41
CA GLU A 138 0.10 -10.15 10.70
C GLU A 138 0.94 -9.38 11.73
N PRO A 139 0.34 -8.83 12.79
CA PRO A 139 1.14 -8.23 13.86
C PRO A 139 2.05 -9.31 14.42
N PRO A 140 3.32 -8.99 14.75
CA PRO A 140 4.25 -9.97 15.26
C PRO A 140 3.67 -10.60 16.53
N HIS A 141 3.38 -11.87 16.47
CA HIS A 141 3.07 -12.65 17.66
C HIS A 141 4.29 -12.60 18.58
N LYS A 142 4.10 -12.00 19.74
CA LYS A 142 5.05 -12.08 20.82
C LYS A 142 5.06 -13.48 21.42
#